data_bddfa244e31de03a3b91be28edd5ed95
#
_entry.id   bddfa244e31de03a3b91be28edd5ed95
#
_cell.length_a   1.000
_cell.length_b   1.000
_cell.length_c   1.000
_cell.angle_alpha   90.00
_cell.angle_beta   90.00
_cell.angle_gamma   90.00
#
_symmetry.space_group_name_H-M   'P 1'
#
loop_
_entity.id
_entity.type
_entity.pdbx_description
1 polymer ?
#
loop_
_entity_poly.entity_id
_entity_poly.type
_entity_poly.pdbx_seq_one_letter_code
_entity_poly.pdbx_strand_id
1 'polypeptide(L)'
;MKDNGLGADVVSEGELRKCLMAGFSPSDIVFAGVGKKEKEIEFAIKKNIFCFNVENEEELSIIEKFGRKYRKKINVNLRLNLNIDVDTHHYIKTAKSENKFGIDIEDAEKILNMKFNFVNIKGFHFHLGSQIKEVTPYLKGIEIVKNFCEKNNFSPEIIDIGGGFGIPYTYEDKIMPIEEFGEKIIDAIKDFKIKLLIIEPGRFIVGNSGVLISKVLYVKKKKTKNFIIVDAGMNDLIRPSLYGSYHLIYPAYLKNGKKLKFDIVGPICETGDYLGKDREFPEDIKRGDYIVIMGAGAYGFSMSSNYNTRLRPPEVLIDKNKIKLIRKREKYSTLFNLEKI
;
A
#
# COMPACT_ATOMS: atom_id res chain seq x y z
N MET A 1 -4.72 0.52 15.51
CA MET A 1 -5.76 0.41 14.45
C MET A 1 -6.94 -0.40 14.96
N LYS A 2 -6.79 -1.70 15.22
CA LYS A 2 -7.88 -2.53 15.76
C LYS A 2 -8.59 -1.89 16.96
N ASP A 3 -7.85 -1.44 17.96
CA ASP A 3 -8.40 -0.83 19.18
C ASP A 3 -9.12 0.51 18.93
N ASN A 4 -8.99 1.06 17.73
CA ASN A 4 -9.73 2.23 17.24
C ASN A 4 -10.90 1.86 16.30
N GLY A 5 -11.30 0.57 16.27
CA GLY A 5 -12.44 0.10 15.49
C GLY A 5 -12.21 -0.03 13.99
N LEU A 6 -10.94 0.00 13.54
CA LEU A 6 -10.62 -0.19 12.12
C LEU A 6 -10.60 -1.68 11.75
N GLY A 7 -11.09 -2.00 10.54
CA GLY A 7 -10.90 -3.29 9.89
C GLY A 7 -9.53 -3.41 9.22
N ALA A 8 -9.39 -4.43 8.36
CA ALA A 8 -8.19 -4.65 7.58
C ALA A 8 -8.53 -5.07 6.15
N ASP A 9 -7.86 -4.48 5.17
CA ASP A 9 -7.77 -5.00 3.81
C ASP A 9 -6.47 -5.81 3.67
N VAL A 10 -6.57 -7.03 3.14
CA VAL A 10 -5.45 -7.95 2.98
C VAL A 10 -5.39 -8.47 1.54
N VAL A 11 -4.17 -8.70 1.05
CA VAL A 11 -3.95 -9.15 -0.34
C VAL A 11 -3.20 -10.49 -0.42
N SER A 12 -3.04 -11.19 0.71
CA SER A 12 -2.42 -12.52 0.79
C SER A 12 -2.84 -13.27 2.06
N GLU A 13 -2.68 -14.60 2.05
CA GLU A 13 -2.83 -15.41 3.27
C GLU A 13 -1.88 -14.98 4.38
N GLY A 14 -0.65 -14.56 4.02
CA GLY A 14 0.32 -14.08 5.00
C GLY A 14 -0.14 -12.84 5.74
N GLU A 15 -0.76 -11.88 5.04
CA GLU A 15 -1.35 -10.70 5.65
C GLU A 15 -2.59 -11.05 6.48
N LEU A 16 -3.46 -11.92 5.98
CA LEU A 16 -4.61 -12.41 6.73
C LEU A 16 -4.17 -13.05 8.06
N ARG A 17 -3.15 -13.91 8.03
CA ARG A 17 -2.59 -14.51 9.25
C ARG A 17 -2.04 -13.47 10.23
N LYS A 18 -1.35 -12.45 9.73
CA LYS A 18 -0.86 -11.34 10.57
C LYS A 18 -2.00 -10.56 11.22
N CYS A 19 -3.06 -10.26 10.49
CA CYS A 19 -4.25 -9.59 11.03
C CYS A 19 -4.90 -10.41 12.14
N LEU A 20 -5.10 -11.72 11.91
CA LEU A 20 -5.64 -12.62 12.93
C LEU A 20 -4.75 -12.70 14.17
N MET A 21 -3.42 -12.77 14.00
CA MET A 21 -2.45 -12.75 15.13
C MET A 21 -2.46 -11.41 15.87
N ALA A 22 -2.72 -10.31 15.18
CA ALA A 22 -2.90 -8.98 15.77
C ALA A 22 -4.26 -8.81 16.48
N GLY A 23 -5.15 -9.82 16.39
CA GLY A 23 -6.44 -9.87 17.05
C GLY A 23 -7.56 -9.13 16.32
N PHE A 24 -7.42 -8.83 15.02
CA PHE A 24 -8.56 -8.37 14.21
C PHE A 24 -9.63 -9.45 14.15
N SER A 25 -10.90 -9.04 14.26
CA SER A 25 -12.01 -9.96 13.99
C SER A 25 -12.02 -10.34 12.51
N PRO A 26 -12.17 -11.62 12.17
CA PRO A 26 -12.37 -12.00 10.77
C PRO A 26 -13.52 -11.25 10.09
N SER A 27 -14.58 -10.94 10.83
CA SER A 27 -15.72 -10.15 10.32
C SER A 27 -15.38 -8.71 9.92
N ASP A 28 -14.17 -8.23 10.21
CA ASP A 28 -13.70 -6.89 9.89
C ASP A 28 -12.56 -6.93 8.84
N ILE A 29 -12.39 -8.08 8.15
CA ILE A 29 -11.32 -8.28 7.18
C ILE A 29 -11.91 -8.45 5.78
N VAL A 30 -11.43 -7.62 4.84
CA VAL A 30 -11.67 -7.75 3.41
C VAL A 30 -10.44 -8.40 2.77
N PHE A 31 -10.63 -9.27 1.77
CA PHE A 31 -9.54 -9.89 1.04
C PHE A 31 -9.58 -9.47 -0.43
N ALA A 32 -8.68 -8.57 -0.81
CA ALA A 32 -8.49 -8.06 -2.16
C ALA A 32 -7.32 -8.75 -2.88
N GLY A 33 -6.98 -8.27 -4.09
CA GLY A 33 -5.84 -8.72 -4.87
C GLY A 33 -6.16 -9.67 -6.01
N VAL A 34 -5.45 -9.49 -7.12
CA VAL A 34 -5.71 -10.09 -8.43
C VAL A 34 -5.28 -11.57 -8.56
N GLY A 35 -4.54 -12.09 -7.60
CA GLY A 35 -3.94 -13.44 -7.70
C GLY A 35 -4.17 -14.31 -6.47
N LYS A 36 -5.38 -14.31 -5.91
CA LYS A 36 -5.74 -15.18 -4.78
C LYS A 36 -5.70 -16.65 -5.21
N LYS A 37 -4.90 -17.46 -4.52
CA LYS A 37 -4.82 -18.90 -4.77
C LYS A 37 -6.02 -19.62 -4.16
N GLU A 38 -6.43 -20.76 -4.71
CA GLU A 38 -7.52 -21.57 -4.15
C GLU A 38 -7.35 -21.86 -2.65
N LYS A 39 -6.13 -22.17 -2.20
CA LYS A 39 -5.83 -22.44 -0.79
C LYS A 39 -6.02 -21.20 0.09
N GLU A 40 -5.69 -20.01 -0.42
CA GLU A 40 -5.88 -18.75 0.31
C GLU A 40 -7.35 -18.40 0.43
N ILE A 41 -8.13 -18.59 -0.64
CA ILE A 41 -9.58 -18.43 -0.65
C ILE A 41 -10.22 -19.41 0.35
N GLU A 42 -9.85 -20.70 0.29
CA GLU A 42 -10.36 -21.71 1.22
C GLU A 42 -10.03 -21.36 2.68
N PHE A 43 -8.80 -20.90 2.94
CA PHE A 43 -8.38 -20.48 4.29
C PHE A 43 -9.22 -19.31 4.80
N ALA A 44 -9.43 -18.30 3.98
CA ALA A 44 -10.21 -17.12 4.33
C ALA A 44 -11.70 -17.47 4.60
N ILE A 45 -12.30 -18.32 3.76
CA ILE A 45 -13.66 -18.84 3.96
C ILE A 45 -13.78 -19.59 5.28
N LYS A 46 -12.80 -20.43 5.63
CA LYS A 46 -12.78 -21.15 6.93
C LYS A 46 -12.69 -20.19 8.11
N LYS A 47 -12.01 -19.06 7.94
CA LYS A 47 -11.89 -18.01 8.97
C LYS A 47 -13.12 -17.12 9.07
N ASN A 48 -14.09 -17.20 8.13
CA ASN A 48 -15.28 -16.36 8.06
C ASN A 48 -14.94 -14.88 7.98
N ILE A 49 -14.09 -14.49 7.05
CA ILE A 49 -13.78 -13.09 6.79
C ILE A 49 -15.04 -12.33 6.34
N PHE A 50 -15.02 -11.00 6.39
CA PHE A 50 -16.14 -10.16 6.06
C PHE A 50 -16.58 -10.33 4.59
N CYS A 51 -15.65 -10.11 3.65
CA CYS A 51 -15.91 -10.31 2.22
C CYS A 51 -14.62 -10.43 1.41
N PHE A 52 -14.78 -10.81 0.14
CA PHE A 52 -13.73 -10.76 -0.87
C PHE A 52 -14.00 -9.60 -1.85
N ASN A 53 -12.96 -8.85 -2.23
CA ASN A 53 -12.99 -8.01 -3.41
C ASN A 53 -12.47 -8.85 -4.59
N VAL A 54 -13.40 -9.23 -5.49
CA VAL A 54 -13.18 -10.22 -6.56
C VAL A 54 -12.75 -9.51 -7.84
N GLU A 55 -11.78 -10.08 -8.54
CA GLU A 55 -11.12 -9.47 -9.68
C GLU A 55 -11.49 -10.12 -11.03
N ASN A 56 -12.16 -11.29 -11.03
CA ASN A 56 -12.57 -12.00 -12.25
C ASN A 56 -13.61 -13.09 -11.98
N GLU A 57 -14.22 -13.63 -13.05
CA GLU A 57 -15.26 -14.67 -12.99
C GLU A 57 -14.74 -16.02 -12.48
N GLU A 58 -13.49 -16.39 -12.83
CA GLU A 58 -12.91 -17.65 -12.37
C GLU A 58 -12.76 -17.68 -10.85
N GLU A 59 -12.42 -16.55 -10.25
CA GLU A 59 -12.33 -16.40 -8.80
C GLU A 59 -13.70 -16.61 -8.15
N LEU A 60 -14.79 -16.07 -8.74
CA LEU A 60 -16.15 -16.31 -8.27
C LEU A 60 -16.51 -17.81 -8.32
N SER A 61 -16.10 -18.50 -9.38
CA SER A 61 -16.33 -19.94 -9.51
C SER A 61 -15.63 -20.75 -8.43
N ILE A 62 -14.41 -20.34 -8.04
CA ILE A 62 -13.66 -20.94 -6.93
C ILE A 62 -14.34 -20.66 -5.60
N ILE A 63 -14.81 -19.42 -5.37
CA ILE A 63 -15.55 -19.05 -4.15
C ILE A 63 -16.86 -19.84 -4.06
N GLU A 64 -17.62 -19.98 -5.16
CA GLU A 64 -18.86 -20.79 -5.24
C GLU A 64 -18.58 -22.26 -4.88
N LYS A 65 -17.48 -22.84 -5.44
CA LYS A 65 -17.02 -24.21 -5.13
C LYS A 65 -16.80 -24.41 -3.63
N PHE A 66 -16.08 -23.49 -2.98
CA PHE A 66 -15.81 -23.58 -1.54
C PHE A 66 -17.01 -23.20 -0.68
N GLY A 67 -17.82 -22.25 -1.12
CA GLY A 67 -19.12 -21.95 -0.49
C GLY A 67 -20.00 -23.20 -0.42
N ARG A 68 -20.09 -23.94 -1.52
CA ARG A 68 -20.80 -25.23 -1.60
C ARG A 68 -20.19 -26.28 -0.67
N LYS A 69 -18.85 -26.42 -0.69
CA LYS A 69 -18.12 -27.37 0.17
C LYS A 69 -18.41 -27.16 1.66
N TYR A 70 -18.45 -25.89 2.10
CA TYR A 70 -18.67 -25.52 3.49
C TYR A 70 -20.11 -25.15 3.82
N ARG A 71 -21.04 -25.21 2.85
CA ARG A 71 -22.45 -24.82 2.98
C ARG A 71 -22.61 -23.42 3.55
N LYS A 72 -21.81 -22.46 3.04
CA LYS A 72 -21.80 -21.07 3.49
C LYS A 72 -22.03 -20.14 2.31
N LYS A 73 -22.87 -19.11 2.51
CA LYS A 73 -22.94 -17.97 1.61
C LYS A 73 -21.76 -17.06 1.88
N ILE A 74 -21.00 -16.73 0.84
CA ILE A 74 -19.78 -15.94 0.90
C ILE A 74 -20.05 -14.57 0.29
N ASN A 75 -19.84 -13.52 1.07
CA ASN A 75 -19.99 -12.15 0.60
C ASN A 75 -18.84 -11.75 -0.30
N VAL A 76 -19.16 -11.10 -1.40
CA VAL A 76 -18.15 -10.56 -2.33
C VAL A 76 -18.56 -9.16 -2.80
N ASN A 77 -17.58 -8.32 -3.09
CA ASN A 77 -17.72 -7.13 -3.91
C ASN A 77 -17.02 -7.38 -5.25
N LEU A 78 -17.60 -6.95 -6.35
CA LEU A 78 -16.92 -6.97 -7.64
C LEU A 78 -16.00 -5.74 -7.74
N ARG A 79 -14.71 -5.96 -7.94
CA ARG A 79 -13.78 -4.87 -8.21
C ARG A 79 -13.91 -4.44 -9.65
N LEU A 80 -14.37 -3.22 -9.85
CA LEU A 80 -14.57 -2.65 -11.18
C LEU A 80 -13.32 -1.94 -11.68
N ASN A 81 -12.96 -2.18 -12.93
CA ASN A 81 -12.02 -1.36 -13.66
C ASN A 81 -12.78 -0.17 -14.25
N LEU A 82 -12.65 1.00 -13.62
CA LEU A 82 -13.40 2.20 -14.02
C LEU A 82 -12.73 3.00 -15.12
N ASN A 83 -11.51 2.61 -15.52
CA ASN A 83 -10.72 3.28 -16.58
C ASN A 83 -10.62 4.82 -16.39
N ILE A 84 -10.51 5.27 -15.14
CA ILE A 84 -10.35 6.68 -14.79
C ILE A 84 -8.87 7.02 -14.87
N ASP A 85 -8.50 7.98 -15.75
CA ASP A 85 -7.14 8.50 -15.80
C ASP A 85 -6.92 9.43 -14.59
N VAL A 86 -6.11 9.00 -13.64
CA VAL A 86 -5.70 9.81 -12.51
C VAL A 86 -4.35 10.41 -12.85
N ASP A 87 -4.26 11.73 -12.88
CA ASP A 87 -3.02 12.46 -13.16
C ASP A 87 -2.06 12.32 -11.97
N THR A 88 -1.44 11.15 -11.87
CA THR A 88 -0.39 10.84 -10.90
C THR A 88 0.95 10.76 -11.62
N HIS A 89 2.05 11.08 -10.93
CA HIS A 89 3.41 11.09 -11.47
C HIS A 89 3.67 9.97 -12.49
N HIS A 90 4.36 10.29 -13.56
CA HIS A 90 4.62 9.54 -14.80
C HIS A 90 4.99 8.05 -14.67
N TYR A 91 5.36 7.56 -13.48
CA TYR A 91 5.77 6.18 -13.18
C TYR A 91 4.68 5.31 -12.52
N ILE A 92 3.46 5.86 -12.28
CA ILE A 92 2.35 5.12 -11.64
C ILE A 92 1.07 5.25 -12.49
N LYS A 93 1.18 5.26 -13.81
CA LYS A 93 0.01 5.18 -14.69
C LYS A 93 -0.51 3.74 -14.73
N THR A 94 -1.42 3.41 -13.83
CA THR A 94 -2.08 2.10 -13.76
C THR A 94 -3.53 2.12 -14.25
N ALA A 95 -4.01 3.22 -14.80
CA ALA A 95 -5.40 3.40 -15.20
C ALA A 95 -5.58 3.46 -16.72
N LYS A 96 -4.97 2.56 -17.48
CA LYS A 96 -5.33 2.31 -18.88
C LYS A 96 -5.91 0.91 -19.02
N SER A 97 -6.67 0.68 -20.09
CA SER A 97 -7.28 -0.60 -20.47
C SER A 97 -6.34 -1.83 -20.48
N GLU A 98 -5.05 -1.63 -20.30
CA GLU A 98 -4.00 -2.66 -20.17
C GLU A 98 -3.70 -3.05 -18.72
N ASN A 99 -4.51 -2.62 -17.76
CA ASN A 99 -4.27 -2.89 -16.35
C ASN A 99 -4.81 -4.28 -15.97
N LYS A 100 -4.01 -5.05 -15.22
CA LYS A 100 -4.40 -6.38 -14.74
C LYS A 100 -5.48 -6.38 -13.65
N PHE A 101 -5.90 -5.21 -13.16
CA PHE A 101 -6.78 -5.09 -12.01
C PHE A 101 -8.23 -4.81 -12.40
N GLY A 102 -9.13 -5.48 -11.67
CA GLY A 102 -10.56 -5.27 -11.77
C GLY A 102 -11.22 -5.95 -12.97
N ILE A 103 -12.52 -5.97 -12.94
CA ILE A 103 -13.44 -6.51 -13.95
C ILE A 103 -13.93 -5.34 -14.79
N ASP A 104 -13.88 -5.44 -16.08
CA ASP A 104 -14.45 -4.42 -16.98
C ASP A 104 -15.97 -4.33 -16.80
N ILE A 105 -16.52 -3.14 -17.03
CA ILE A 105 -17.94 -2.84 -16.75
C ILE A 105 -18.88 -3.81 -17.49
N GLU A 106 -18.55 -4.16 -18.74
CA GLU A 106 -19.34 -5.08 -19.57
C GLU A 106 -19.33 -6.51 -19.03
N ASP A 107 -18.22 -6.96 -18.46
CA ASP A 107 -18.11 -8.29 -17.86
C ASP A 107 -18.75 -8.32 -16.46
N ALA A 108 -18.67 -7.24 -15.70
CA ALA A 108 -19.39 -7.10 -14.45
C ALA A 108 -20.93 -7.17 -14.66
N GLU A 109 -21.44 -6.60 -15.76
CA GLU A 109 -22.85 -6.70 -16.15
C GLU A 109 -23.27 -8.16 -16.42
N LYS A 110 -22.43 -8.93 -17.12
CA LYS A 110 -22.66 -10.36 -17.34
C LYS A 110 -22.69 -11.13 -16.00
N ILE A 111 -21.73 -10.85 -15.11
CA ILE A 111 -21.62 -11.50 -13.81
C ILE A 111 -22.85 -11.23 -12.94
N LEU A 112 -23.42 -10.02 -12.94
CA LEU A 112 -24.64 -9.72 -12.19
C LEU A 112 -25.84 -10.54 -12.63
N ASN A 113 -25.89 -10.98 -13.90
CA ASN A 113 -26.93 -11.84 -14.45
C ASN A 113 -26.70 -13.34 -14.21
N MET A 114 -25.54 -13.72 -13.67
CA MET A 114 -25.26 -15.11 -13.32
C MET A 114 -25.98 -15.54 -12.04
N LYS A 115 -26.29 -16.81 -11.93
CA LYS A 115 -26.90 -17.38 -10.72
C LYS A 115 -25.87 -18.11 -9.88
N PHE A 116 -25.67 -17.63 -8.68
CA PHE A 116 -24.84 -18.26 -7.67
C PHE A 116 -25.70 -18.78 -6.50
N ASN A 117 -25.36 -19.94 -5.97
CA ASN A 117 -26.05 -20.49 -4.80
C ASN A 117 -25.33 -20.10 -3.49
N PHE A 118 -24.02 -19.96 -3.54
CA PHE A 118 -23.16 -19.71 -2.37
C PHE A 118 -22.36 -18.42 -2.44
N VAL A 119 -22.27 -17.76 -3.59
CA VAL A 119 -21.74 -16.40 -3.71
C VAL A 119 -22.88 -15.40 -3.49
N ASN A 120 -22.60 -14.35 -2.74
CA ASN A 120 -23.52 -13.26 -2.44
C ASN A 120 -22.85 -11.93 -2.79
N ILE A 121 -23.15 -11.39 -3.96
CA ILE A 121 -22.62 -10.11 -4.41
C ILE A 121 -23.25 -9.00 -3.57
N LYS A 122 -22.46 -8.33 -2.75
CA LYS A 122 -22.89 -7.27 -1.83
C LYS A 122 -22.73 -5.87 -2.40
N GLY A 123 -21.84 -5.70 -3.35
CA GLY A 123 -21.58 -4.40 -3.91
C GLY A 123 -20.34 -4.36 -4.78
N PHE A 124 -19.72 -3.20 -4.81
CA PHE A 124 -18.62 -2.90 -5.71
C PHE A 124 -17.42 -2.35 -4.96
N HIS A 125 -16.26 -2.66 -5.49
CA HIS A 125 -14.99 -2.09 -5.08
C HIS A 125 -14.33 -1.42 -6.30
N PHE A 126 -13.60 -0.34 -6.07
CA PHE A 126 -12.67 0.21 -7.04
C PHE A 126 -11.45 0.82 -6.36
N HIS A 127 -10.30 0.75 -7.01
CA HIS A 127 -9.06 1.36 -6.53
C HIS A 127 -8.41 2.12 -7.67
N LEU A 128 -8.39 3.45 -7.58
CA LEU A 128 -8.03 4.33 -8.69
C LEU A 128 -6.52 4.51 -8.90
N GLY A 129 -5.71 4.12 -7.93
CA GLY A 129 -4.26 4.30 -8.01
C GLY A 129 -3.62 4.70 -6.68
N SER A 130 -2.53 5.46 -6.73
CA SER A 130 -1.76 5.83 -5.54
C SER A 130 -1.33 7.29 -5.60
N GLN A 131 -1.16 7.93 -4.43
CA GLN A 131 -0.79 9.35 -4.28
C GLN A 131 -1.80 10.32 -4.89
N ILE A 132 -3.08 10.02 -4.77
CA ILE A 132 -4.18 10.87 -5.19
C ILE A 132 -4.38 11.93 -4.10
N LYS A 133 -4.29 13.21 -4.47
CA LYS A 133 -4.37 14.36 -3.55
C LYS A 133 -5.68 15.15 -3.70
N GLU A 134 -6.55 14.74 -4.63
CA GLU A 134 -7.80 15.40 -4.95
C GLU A 134 -8.97 14.43 -4.86
N VAL A 135 -10.15 14.92 -4.48
CA VAL A 135 -11.34 14.10 -4.32
C VAL A 135 -12.02 13.76 -5.66
N THR A 136 -11.83 14.59 -6.67
CA THR A 136 -12.52 14.51 -7.97
C THR A 136 -12.48 13.13 -8.62
N PRO A 137 -11.35 12.39 -8.65
CA PRO A 137 -11.33 11.04 -9.22
C PRO A 137 -12.27 10.07 -8.50
N TYR A 138 -12.37 10.17 -7.18
CA TYR A 138 -13.27 9.32 -6.38
C TYR A 138 -14.74 9.64 -6.64
N LEU A 139 -15.08 10.93 -6.75
CA LEU A 139 -16.45 11.36 -7.11
C LEU A 139 -16.87 10.80 -8.48
N LYS A 140 -15.97 10.88 -9.48
CA LYS A 140 -16.18 10.26 -10.79
C LYS A 140 -16.38 8.74 -10.69
N GLY A 141 -15.57 8.07 -9.87
CA GLY A 141 -15.70 6.62 -9.63
C GLY A 141 -17.06 6.27 -9.03
N ILE A 142 -17.51 7.01 -8.04
CA ILE A 142 -18.83 6.85 -7.41
C ILE A 142 -19.94 7.06 -8.42
N GLU A 143 -19.84 8.10 -9.27
CA GLU A 143 -20.81 8.39 -10.32
C GLU A 143 -20.93 7.24 -11.34
N ILE A 144 -19.79 6.69 -11.80
CA ILE A 144 -19.78 5.53 -12.72
C ILE A 144 -20.46 4.33 -12.06
N VAL A 145 -20.14 4.03 -10.79
CA VAL A 145 -20.77 2.94 -10.05
C VAL A 145 -22.27 3.19 -9.89
N LYS A 146 -22.70 4.41 -9.63
CA LYS A 146 -24.12 4.78 -9.54
C LYS A 146 -24.85 4.48 -10.84
N ASN A 147 -24.35 5.00 -11.96
CA ASN A 147 -24.93 4.76 -13.27
C ASN A 147 -24.99 3.28 -13.64
N PHE A 148 -23.95 2.52 -13.28
CA PHE A 148 -23.91 1.08 -13.47
C PHE A 148 -24.99 0.35 -12.65
N CYS A 149 -25.19 0.74 -11.39
CA CYS A 149 -26.22 0.20 -10.53
C CYS A 149 -27.63 0.48 -11.08
N GLU A 150 -27.90 1.72 -11.49
CA GLU A 150 -29.19 2.13 -12.06
C GLU A 150 -29.51 1.35 -13.34
N LYS A 151 -28.51 1.26 -14.26
CA LYS A 151 -28.66 0.49 -15.52
C LYS A 151 -29.01 -0.97 -15.28
N ASN A 152 -28.45 -1.58 -14.24
CA ASN A 152 -28.60 -3.01 -13.97
C ASN A 152 -29.67 -3.32 -12.92
N ASN A 153 -30.45 -2.34 -12.44
CA ASN A 153 -31.40 -2.47 -11.34
C ASN A 153 -30.78 -3.17 -10.10
N PHE A 154 -29.50 -2.91 -9.83
CA PHE A 154 -28.79 -3.49 -8.70
C PHE A 154 -28.66 -2.48 -7.57
N SER A 155 -29.03 -2.91 -6.35
CA SER A 155 -28.91 -2.07 -5.14
C SER A 155 -27.76 -2.60 -4.27
N PRO A 156 -26.58 -1.99 -4.30
CA PRO A 156 -25.44 -2.44 -3.52
C PRO A 156 -25.68 -2.19 -2.03
N GLU A 157 -25.26 -3.14 -1.18
CA GLU A 157 -25.20 -2.93 0.27
C GLU A 157 -23.86 -2.31 0.68
N ILE A 158 -22.81 -2.52 -0.12
CA ILE A 158 -21.44 -2.09 0.16
C ILE A 158 -20.88 -1.33 -1.04
N ILE A 159 -20.23 -0.20 -0.78
CA ILE A 159 -19.34 0.43 -1.74
C ILE A 159 -17.98 0.57 -1.05
N ASP A 160 -16.95 0.03 -1.70
CA ASP A 160 -15.55 0.15 -1.30
C ASP A 160 -14.84 1.02 -2.35
N ILE A 161 -14.44 2.22 -1.96
CA ILE A 161 -13.77 3.17 -2.85
C ILE A 161 -12.25 3.02 -2.88
N GLY A 162 -11.75 1.97 -2.23
CA GLY A 162 -10.33 1.66 -2.17
C GLY A 162 -9.51 2.66 -1.36
N GLY A 163 -8.23 2.64 -1.65
CA GLY A 163 -7.25 3.54 -1.04
C GLY A 163 -6.67 4.53 -2.03
N GLY A 164 -5.35 4.70 -1.95
CA GLY A 164 -4.63 5.60 -2.84
C GLY A 164 -4.45 7.03 -2.32
N PHE A 165 -4.97 7.34 -1.15
CA PHE A 165 -4.87 8.65 -0.52
C PHE A 165 -3.41 9.09 -0.39
N GLY A 166 -3.10 10.28 -0.93
CA GLY A 166 -1.75 10.83 -0.98
C GLY A 166 -1.29 11.40 0.36
N ILE A 167 0.03 11.37 0.55
CA ILE A 167 0.72 12.04 1.65
C ILE A 167 1.78 12.99 1.09
N PRO A 168 2.17 14.04 1.84
CA PRO A 168 3.29 14.87 1.45
C PRO A 168 4.60 14.11 1.59
N TYR A 169 5.44 14.18 0.55
CA TYR A 169 6.83 13.71 0.55
C TYR A 169 7.82 14.87 0.46
N THR A 170 7.34 16.07 0.14
CA THR A 170 8.11 17.33 0.09
C THR A 170 7.42 18.39 0.93
N TYR A 171 8.12 19.49 1.22
CA TYR A 171 7.48 20.65 1.88
C TYR A 171 6.50 21.40 1.00
N GLU A 172 6.61 21.24 -0.31
CA GLU A 172 5.76 21.91 -1.31
C GLU A 172 4.47 21.12 -1.58
N ASP A 173 4.46 19.85 -1.15
CA ASP A 173 3.29 19.00 -1.32
C ASP A 173 2.12 19.49 -0.50
N LYS A 174 0.99 19.70 -1.14
CA LYS A 174 -0.27 20.02 -0.44
C LYS A 174 -0.70 18.83 0.40
N ILE A 175 -1.11 19.12 1.62
CA ILE A 175 -1.77 18.17 2.51
C ILE A 175 -3.21 18.01 2.00
N MET A 176 -3.68 16.76 1.92
CA MET A 176 -5.05 16.47 1.55
C MET A 176 -5.99 16.99 2.67
N PRO A 177 -6.98 17.82 2.37
CA PRO A 177 -7.98 18.28 3.34
C PRO A 177 -8.97 17.13 3.62
N ILE A 178 -8.63 16.24 4.55
CA ILE A 178 -9.34 14.97 4.75
C ILE A 178 -10.80 15.15 5.18
N GLU A 179 -11.09 16.20 5.96
CA GLU A 179 -12.44 16.54 6.38
C GLU A 179 -13.31 16.90 5.18
N GLU A 180 -12.86 17.86 4.34
CA GLU A 180 -13.56 18.25 3.10
C GLU A 180 -13.70 17.08 2.13
N PHE A 181 -12.67 16.22 2.06
CA PHE A 181 -12.72 15.01 1.26
C PHE A 181 -13.83 14.07 1.75
N GLY A 182 -13.90 13.83 3.06
CA GLY A 182 -14.92 12.99 3.69
C GLY A 182 -16.33 13.52 3.44
N GLU A 183 -16.56 14.81 3.62
CA GLU A 183 -17.85 15.48 3.39
C GLU A 183 -18.33 15.29 1.92
N LYS A 184 -17.44 15.52 0.95
CA LYS A 184 -17.77 15.35 -0.47
C LYS A 184 -18.09 13.89 -0.84
N ILE A 185 -17.37 12.92 -0.27
CA ILE A 185 -17.65 11.51 -0.49
C ILE A 185 -19.00 11.11 0.10
N ILE A 186 -19.28 11.53 1.34
CA ILE A 186 -20.56 11.27 2.00
C ILE A 186 -21.72 11.89 1.22
N ASP A 187 -21.57 13.12 0.73
CA ASP A 187 -22.58 13.78 -0.09
C ASP A 187 -22.82 13.03 -1.42
N ALA A 188 -21.77 12.55 -2.08
CA ALA A 188 -21.87 11.80 -3.33
C ALA A 188 -22.61 10.46 -3.18
N ILE A 189 -22.56 9.84 -2.00
CA ILE A 189 -23.16 8.52 -1.75
C ILE A 189 -24.51 8.60 -1.02
N LYS A 190 -24.96 9.76 -0.60
CA LYS A 190 -26.18 9.91 0.23
C LYS A 190 -27.46 9.32 -0.39
N ASP A 191 -27.55 9.37 -1.73
CA ASP A 191 -28.68 8.82 -2.48
C ASP A 191 -28.58 7.29 -2.70
N PHE A 192 -27.41 6.71 -2.46
CA PHE A 192 -27.25 5.27 -2.45
C PHE A 192 -27.84 4.71 -1.15
N LYS A 193 -28.64 3.66 -1.27
CA LYS A 193 -29.15 2.93 -0.10
C LYS A 193 -28.11 1.91 0.41
N ILE A 194 -26.83 2.32 0.51
CA ILE A 194 -25.78 1.45 1.03
C ILE A 194 -25.84 1.35 2.55
N LYS A 195 -25.36 0.23 3.08
CA LYS A 195 -25.22 -0.01 4.52
C LYS A 195 -23.82 0.31 5.01
N LEU A 196 -22.83 0.22 4.12
CA LEU A 196 -21.42 0.36 4.47
C LEU A 196 -20.63 1.00 3.34
N LEU A 197 -19.89 2.07 3.66
CA LEU A 197 -18.81 2.62 2.86
C LEU A 197 -17.48 2.12 3.42
N ILE A 198 -16.63 1.55 2.56
CA ILE A 198 -15.28 1.12 2.93
C ILE A 198 -14.27 2.03 2.24
N ILE A 199 -13.19 2.34 2.97
CA ILE A 199 -11.99 3.03 2.48
C ILE A 199 -10.73 2.27 2.93
N GLU A 200 -9.66 2.31 2.12
CA GLU A 200 -8.41 1.54 2.34
C GLU A 200 -7.17 2.47 2.45
N PRO A 201 -7.08 3.37 3.44
CA PRO A 201 -6.09 4.47 3.49
C PRO A 201 -4.70 4.02 3.99
N GLY A 202 -4.13 2.92 3.49
CA GLY A 202 -2.90 2.31 4.00
C GLY A 202 -1.72 3.29 4.12
N ARG A 203 -1.26 3.85 2.99
CA ARG A 203 -0.16 4.84 2.98
C ARG A 203 -0.49 6.06 3.82
N PHE A 204 -1.69 6.57 3.73
CA PHE A 204 -2.12 7.77 4.43
C PHE A 204 -1.95 7.64 5.95
N ILE A 205 -2.24 6.46 6.50
CA ILE A 205 -2.15 6.21 7.94
C ILE A 205 -0.68 6.05 8.39
N VAL A 206 0.14 5.29 7.66
CA VAL A 206 1.45 4.86 8.18
C VAL A 206 2.65 5.50 7.49
N GLY A 207 2.48 6.11 6.33
CA GLY A 207 3.60 6.59 5.51
C GLY A 207 4.51 7.56 6.26
N ASN A 208 3.95 8.61 6.83
CA ASN A 208 4.69 9.64 7.56
C ASN A 208 4.99 9.28 9.02
N SER A 209 4.46 8.15 9.53
CA SER A 209 4.74 7.70 10.89
C SER A 209 6.07 6.95 11.02
N GLY A 210 6.75 6.65 9.92
CA GLY A 210 8.00 5.91 9.92
C GLY A 210 9.13 6.64 9.21
N VAL A 211 10.33 6.48 9.77
CA VAL A 211 11.58 6.99 9.18
C VAL A 211 12.61 5.86 9.09
N LEU A 212 13.50 5.93 8.11
CA LEU A 212 14.68 5.08 8.00
C LEU A 212 15.90 5.86 8.48
N ILE A 213 16.56 5.37 9.51
CA ILE A 213 17.80 5.92 10.02
C ILE A 213 18.98 5.15 9.42
N SER A 214 19.95 5.87 8.87
CA SER A 214 21.11 5.26 8.25
C SER A 214 22.40 5.97 8.65
N LYS A 215 23.48 5.20 8.75
CA LYS A 215 24.81 5.69 9.13
C LYS A 215 25.64 5.98 7.90
N VAL A 216 26.31 7.12 7.87
CA VAL A 216 27.27 7.48 6.83
C VAL A 216 28.52 6.59 6.94
N LEU A 217 28.76 5.81 5.89
CA LEU A 217 29.95 4.96 5.76
C LEU A 217 31.12 5.72 5.17
N TYR A 218 30.86 6.47 4.10
CA TYR A 218 31.89 7.24 3.38
C TYR A 218 31.28 8.50 2.76
N VAL A 219 32.12 9.51 2.59
CA VAL A 219 31.83 10.70 1.79
C VAL A 219 32.85 10.78 0.66
N LYS A 220 32.39 10.87 -0.58
CA LYS A 220 33.23 11.06 -1.77
C LYS A 220 32.93 12.41 -2.39
N LYS A 221 33.93 13.31 -2.41
CA LYS A 221 33.86 14.58 -3.13
C LYS A 221 34.64 14.42 -4.43
N LYS A 222 33.96 14.51 -5.56
CA LYS A 222 34.57 14.46 -6.90
C LYS A 222 34.40 15.80 -7.60
N LYS A 223 35.17 16.05 -8.65
CA LYS A 223 35.08 17.29 -9.44
C LYS A 223 33.66 17.51 -10.02
N THR A 224 32.99 16.45 -10.42
CA THR A 224 31.70 16.51 -11.09
C THR A 224 30.49 16.29 -10.16
N LYS A 225 30.64 15.49 -9.09
CA LYS A 225 29.53 15.11 -8.22
C LYS A 225 30.03 14.60 -6.87
N ASN A 226 29.26 14.90 -5.81
CA ASN A 226 29.56 14.42 -4.47
C ASN A 226 28.60 13.29 -4.08
N PHE A 227 29.07 12.35 -3.27
CA PHE A 227 28.30 11.22 -2.79
C PHE A 227 28.42 11.07 -1.28
N ILE A 228 27.29 10.78 -0.63
CA ILE A 228 27.25 10.26 0.73
C ILE A 228 26.84 8.79 0.61
N ILE A 229 27.71 7.87 0.98
CA ILE A 229 27.48 6.43 0.96
C ILE A 229 27.06 6.03 2.36
N VAL A 230 25.89 5.40 2.48
CA VAL A 230 25.28 5.02 3.76
C VAL A 230 25.12 3.51 3.87
N ASP A 231 24.78 3.01 5.06
CA ASP A 231 24.60 1.57 5.32
C ASP A 231 23.22 1.03 4.94
N ALA A 232 22.24 1.90 4.64
CA ALA A 232 20.98 1.52 4.02
C ALA A 232 21.05 1.66 2.48
N GLY A 233 20.35 0.83 1.76
CA GLY A 233 20.28 0.86 0.30
C GLY A 233 18.89 0.56 -0.25
N MET A 234 18.83 0.31 -1.56
CA MET A 234 17.61 -0.05 -2.24
C MET A 234 16.98 -1.36 -1.68
N ASN A 235 17.77 -2.20 -1.04
CA ASN A 235 17.28 -3.39 -0.34
C ASN A 235 16.46 -3.05 0.92
N ASP A 236 16.68 -1.89 1.54
CA ASP A 236 15.95 -1.42 2.73
C ASP A 236 14.79 -0.50 2.36
N LEU A 237 14.97 0.36 1.35
CA LEU A 237 13.97 1.29 0.83
C LEU A 237 14.05 1.37 -0.70
N ILE A 238 13.33 0.48 -1.38
CA ILE A 238 13.41 0.33 -2.84
C ILE A 238 12.75 1.47 -3.62
N ARG A 239 11.83 2.22 -3.00
CA ARG A 239 10.98 3.19 -3.69
C ARG A 239 11.71 4.26 -4.51
N PRO A 240 12.82 4.87 -4.04
CA PRO A 240 13.59 5.80 -4.86
C PRO A 240 14.16 5.16 -6.13
N SER A 241 14.68 3.94 -6.02
CA SER A 241 15.25 3.20 -7.16
C SER A 241 14.19 2.70 -8.14
N LEU A 242 13.07 2.17 -7.62
CA LEU A 242 12.02 1.53 -8.44
C LEU A 242 11.09 2.55 -9.11
N TYR A 243 10.70 3.59 -8.38
CA TYR A 243 9.66 4.54 -8.80
C TYR A 243 10.18 5.97 -8.99
N GLY A 244 11.45 6.23 -8.75
CA GLY A 244 11.96 7.60 -8.67
C GLY A 244 11.34 8.42 -7.53
N SER A 245 10.78 7.74 -6.52
CA SER A 245 10.06 8.41 -5.43
C SER A 245 10.95 9.31 -4.62
N TYR A 246 10.48 10.53 -4.39
CA TYR A 246 11.16 11.46 -3.52
C TYR A 246 10.92 11.12 -2.05
N HIS A 247 11.97 11.22 -1.24
CA HIS A 247 11.89 11.21 0.21
C HIS A 247 12.73 12.37 0.74
N LEU A 248 12.24 13.08 1.74
CA LEU A 248 13.04 14.07 2.45
C LEU A 248 14.16 13.35 3.21
N ILE A 249 15.37 13.86 3.12
CA ILE A 249 16.55 13.27 3.78
C ILE A 249 17.31 14.39 4.49
N TYR A 250 17.59 14.17 5.78
CA TYR A 250 18.25 15.14 6.65
C TYR A 250 19.42 14.51 7.39
N PRO A 251 20.43 15.31 7.78
CA PRO A 251 21.34 14.91 8.83
C PRO A 251 20.56 14.74 10.14
N ALA A 252 20.87 13.70 10.92
CA ALA A 252 20.19 13.44 12.20
C ALA A 252 20.47 14.50 13.27
N TYR A 253 21.51 15.29 13.07
CA TYR A 253 21.90 16.39 13.94
C TYR A 253 22.00 17.67 13.13
N LEU A 254 21.53 18.78 13.73
CA LEU A 254 21.67 20.09 13.14
C LEU A 254 23.16 20.44 13.02
N LYS A 255 23.58 20.81 11.81
CA LYS A 255 24.91 21.30 11.50
C LYS A 255 24.78 22.66 10.81
N ASN A 256 25.47 23.63 11.33
CA ASN A 256 25.55 24.95 10.74
C ASN A 256 26.71 24.99 9.72
N GLY A 257 26.57 25.78 8.68
CA GLY A 257 27.63 25.99 7.70
C GLY A 257 27.18 25.91 6.26
N LYS A 258 28.13 25.93 5.35
CA LYS A 258 27.90 25.83 3.92
C LYS A 258 27.30 24.49 3.56
N LYS A 259 26.31 24.49 2.66
CA LYS A 259 25.72 23.28 2.10
C LYS A 259 26.30 22.99 0.72
N LEU A 260 26.44 21.71 0.43
CA LEU A 260 26.79 21.18 -0.88
C LEU A 260 25.72 20.16 -1.32
N LYS A 261 25.60 19.97 -2.63
CA LYS A 261 24.74 18.92 -3.21
C LYS A 261 25.46 17.58 -3.19
N PHE A 262 24.75 16.56 -2.75
CA PHE A 262 25.19 15.17 -2.70
C PHE A 262 24.12 14.24 -3.25
N ASP A 263 24.54 13.16 -3.89
CA ASP A 263 23.72 11.97 -4.05
C ASP A 263 23.89 11.08 -2.82
N ILE A 264 22.77 10.63 -2.28
CA ILE A 264 22.72 9.69 -1.16
C ILE A 264 22.55 8.30 -1.76
N VAL A 265 23.54 7.45 -1.57
CA VAL A 265 23.62 6.13 -2.20
C VAL A 265 23.87 5.04 -1.17
N GLY A 266 23.35 3.86 -1.44
CA GLY A 266 23.55 2.70 -0.57
C GLY A 266 24.80 1.89 -0.90
N PRO A 267 24.94 0.73 -0.24
CA PRO A 267 26.08 -0.17 -0.39
C PRO A 267 25.84 -1.30 -1.39
N ILE A 268 24.72 -1.30 -2.10
CA ILE A 268 24.37 -2.35 -3.06
C ILE A 268 25.20 -2.22 -4.32
N CYS A 269 25.66 -3.35 -4.85
CA CYS A 269 26.44 -3.38 -6.10
C CYS A 269 25.54 -3.23 -7.33
N GLU A 270 24.79 -2.12 -7.36
CA GLU A 270 23.83 -1.76 -8.40
C GLU A 270 23.88 -0.26 -8.65
N THR A 271 23.95 0.14 -9.92
CA THR A 271 24.01 1.56 -10.32
C THR A 271 22.74 2.32 -9.90
N GLY A 272 21.61 1.62 -9.82
CA GLY A 272 20.33 2.17 -9.38
C GLY A 272 20.17 2.35 -7.87
N ASP A 273 21.17 2.05 -7.04
CA ASP A 273 21.09 2.12 -5.59
C ASP A 273 21.18 3.57 -5.07
N TYR A 274 20.14 4.34 -5.33
CA TYR A 274 19.96 5.70 -4.85
C TYR A 274 18.82 5.78 -3.83
N LEU A 275 19.09 6.52 -2.74
CA LEU A 275 18.07 6.96 -1.78
C LEU A 275 17.62 8.40 -2.05
N GLY A 276 18.49 9.22 -2.66
CA GLY A 276 18.16 10.57 -3.10
C GLY A 276 19.27 11.19 -3.95
N LYS A 277 18.89 11.99 -4.94
CA LYS A 277 19.81 12.71 -5.82
C LYS A 277 19.78 14.20 -5.52
N ASP A 278 20.95 14.85 -5.67
CA ASP A 278 21.14 16.30 -5.53
C ASP A 278 20.58 16.89 -4.23
N ARG A 279 20.81 16.18 -3.11
CA ARG A 279 20.36 16.61 -1.79
C ARG A 279 21.31 17.59 -1.16
N GLU A 280 20.80 18.67 -0.58
CA GLU A 280 21.61 19.64 0.15
C GLU A 280 21.97 19.11 1.54
N PHE A 281 23.28 18.96 1.77
CA PHE A 281 23.84 18.53 3.04
C PHE A 281 24.96 19.46 3.49
N PRO A 282 25.22 19.57 4.81
CA PRO A 282 26.36 20.29 5.34
C PRO A 282 27.68 19.81 4.72
N GLU A 283 28.57 20.74 4.38
CA GLU A 283 29.86 20.40 3.78
C GLU A 283 30.72 19.53 4.67
N ASP A 284 30.57 19.65 5.98
CA ASP A 284 31.29 18.91 7.03
C ASP A 284 30.69 17.55 7.38
N ILE A 285 29.70 17.07 6.63
CA ILE A 285 29.19 15.70 6.79
C ILE A 285 30.31 14.69 6.63
N LYS A 286 30.40 13.72 7.54
CA LYS A 286 31.52 12.77 7.61
C LYS A 286 31.11 11.38 7.98
N ARG A 287 32.03 10.44 7.82
CA ARG A 287 31.88 9.05 8.28
C ARG A 287 31.47 9.00 9.76
N GLY A 288 30.48 8.19 10.05
CA GLY A 288 29.94 7.99 11.40
C GLY A 288 28.75 8.88 11.72
N ASP A 289 28.49 9.94 10.94
CA ASP A 289 27.26 10.73 11.06
C ASP A 289 26.05 9.87 10.71
N TYR A 290 24.87 10.29 11.16
CA TYR A 290 23.60 9.65 10.83
C TYR A 290 22.75 10.58 9.98
N ILE A 291 21.97 9.96 9.09
CA ILE A 291 20.93 10.60 8.29
C ILE A 291 19.58 9.98 8.57
N VAL A 292 18.54 10.74 8.34
CA VAL A 292 17.14 10.33 8.51
C VAL A 292 16.42 10.47 7.18
N ILE A 293 15.81 9.40 6.71
CA ILE A 293 15.01 9.37 5.49
C ILE A 293 13.54 9.30 5.91
N MET A 294 12.78 10.34 5.57
CA MET A 294 11.39 10.52 5.99
C MET A 294 10.43 9.69 5.12
N GLY A 295 9.20 9.51 5.62
CA GLY A 295 8.13 8.87 4.85
C GLY A 295 8.35 7.37 4.56
N ALA A 296 9.11 6.67 5.41
CA ALA A 296 9.46 5.27 5.22
C ALA A 296 8.45 4.27 5.87
N GLY A 297 7.38 4.77 6.50
CA GLY A 297 6.42 3.92 7.22
C GLY A 297 5.54 3.06 6.33
N ALA A 298 5.31 3.48 5.07
CA ALA A 298 4.61 2.68 4.08
C ALA A 298 5.59 2.22 2.99
N TYR A 299 5.52 0.94 2.62
CA TYR A 299 6.35 0.34 1.54
C TYR A 299 7.86 0.45 1.76
N GLY A 300 8.31 0.73 2.99
CA GLY A 300 9.70 0.61 3.40
C GLY A 300 10.01 -0.85 3.70
N PHE A 301 9.82 -1.27 4.96
CA PHE A 301 10.13 -2.64 5.37
C PHE A 301 9.36 -3.70 4.57
N SER A 302 8.09 -3.47 4.24
CA SER A 302 7.26 -4.45 3.51
C SER A 302 7.79 -4.79 2.10
N MET A 303 8.50 -3.86 1.44
CA MET A 303 9.15 -4.06 0.15
C MET A 303 10.65 -4.32 0.26
N SER A 304 11.21 -4.39 1.47
CA SER A 304 12.63 -4.67 1.68
C SER A 304 12.99 -6.10 1.26
N SER A 305 14.24 -6.30 0.89
CA SER A 305 14.75 -7.58 0.41
C SER A 305 16.14 -7.89 1.02
N ASN A 306 16.61 -9.09 0.78
CA ASN A 306 17.96 -9.51 1.12
C ASN A 306 18.92 -9.43 -0.08
N TYR A 307 18.71 -8.49 -0.99
CA TYR A 307 19.58 -8.32 -2.15
C TYR A 307 21.04 -8.15 -1.70
N ASN A 308 21.99 -8.73 -2.43
CA ASN A 308 23.38 -8.90 -2.05
C ASN A 308 23.59 -9.61 -0.68
N THR A 309 22.63 -10.47 -0.28
CA THR A 309 22.66 -11.22 1.00
C THR A 309 22.74 -10.30 2.23
N ARG A 310 22.20 -9.09 2.14
CA ARG A 310 22.17 -8.13 3.26
C ARG A 310 20.99 -8.41 4.18
N LEU A 311 21.26 -8.22 5.47
CA LEU A 311 20.24 -8.41 6.53
C LEU A 311 19.31 -7.20 6.59
N ARG A 312 18.00 -7.45 6.68
CA ARG A 312 17.00 -6.38 6.85
C ARG A 312 17.12 -5.72 8.23
N PRO A 313 16.83 -4.42 8.34
CA PRO A 313 16.97 -3.66 9.58
C PRO A 313 15.93 -4.09 10.64
N PRO A 314 16.15 -3.73 11.92
CA PRO A 314 15.13 -3.85 12.95
C PRO A 314 14.07 -2.78 12.78
N GLU A 315 12.88 -3.00 13.36
CA GLU A 315 11.86 -1.97 13.51
C GLU A 315 11.66 -1.63 14.99
N VAL A 316 11.67 -0.33 15.28
CA VAL A 316 11.53 0.21 16.64
C VAL A 316 10.32 1.15 16.65
N LEU A 317 9.39 0.89 17.55
CA LEU A 317 8.25 1.76 17.80
C LEU A 317 8.60 2.76 18.90
N ILE A 318 8.36 4.03 18.61
CA ILE A 318 8.40 5.11 19.59
C ILE A 318 6.97 5.55 19.86
N ASP A 319 6.48 5.32 21.08
CA ASP A 319 5.16 5.73 21.53
C ASP A 319 5.33 6.63 22.77
N LYS A 320 5.11 7.93 22.60
CA LYS A 320 5.40 8.95 23.61
C LYS A 320 6.86 8.83 24.07
N ASN A 321 7.09 8.46 25.30
CA ASN A 321 8.44 8.29 25.88
C ASN A 321 8.90 6.81 25.95
N LYS A 322 8.15 5.89 25.33
CA LYS A 322 8.49 4.47 25.33
C LYS A 322 9.10 4.05 24.00
N ILE A 323 10.23 3.35 24.09
CA ILE A 323 10.93 2.77 22.95
C ILE A 323 10.76 1.26 23.02
N LYS A 324 10.18 0.67 21.97
CA LYS A 324 9.89 -0.77 21.90
C LYS A 324 10.45 -1.37 20.61
N LEU A 325 11.30 -2.39 20.74
CA LEU A 325 11.72 -3.19 19.59
C LEU A 325 10.54 -4.07 19.16
N ILE A 326 9.94 -3.76 17.99
CA ILE A 326 8.80 -4.51 17.45
C ILE A 326 9.22 -5.55 16.42
N ARG A 327 10.43 -5.40 15.85
CA ARG A 327 11.06 -6.39 14.97
C ARG A 327 12.56 -6.44 15.22
N LYS A 328 13.08 -7.62 15.48
CA LYS A 328 14.52 -7.84 15.65
C LYS A 328 15.24 -7.70 14.28
N ARG A 329 16.49 -7.25 14.29
CA ARG A 329 17.37 -7.33 13.12
C ARG A 329 17.52 -8.79 12.70
N GLU A 330 17.52 -9.08 11.42
CA GLU A 330 17.83 -10.40 10.90
C GLU A 330 19.25 -10.85 11.29
N LYS A 331 19.45 -12.15 11.30
CA LYS A 331 20.76 -12.77 11.49
C LYS A 331 21.08 -13.64 10.29
N TYR A 332 22.36 -13.81 9.96
CA TYR A 332 22.77 -14.72 8.88
C TYR A 332 22.27 -16.15 9.11
N SER A 333 22.28 -16.62 10.36
CA SER A 333 21.71 -17.92 10.71
C SER A 333 20.22 -18.06 10.36
N THR A 334 19.45 -16.97 10.44
CA THR A 334 18.04 -16.95 10.02
C THR A 334 17.91 -16.92 8.50
N LEU A 335 18.79 -16.15 7.85
CA LEU A 335 18.77 -15.99 6.40
C LEU A 335 19.12 -17.30 5.68
N PHE A 336 20.11 -18.04 6.19
CA PHE A 336 20.59 -19.30 5.60
C PHE A 336 19.85 -20.55 6.09
N ASN A 337 18.88 -20.40 7.00
CA ASN A 337 18.21 -21.53 7.66
C ASN A 337 17.49 -22.51 6.68
N LEU A 338 17.13 -22.03 5.50
CA LEU A 338 16.45 -22.83 4.47
C LEU A 338 17.40 -23.30 3.35
N GLU A 339 18.66 -22.90 3.41
CA GLU A 339 19.66 -23.27 2.41
C GLU A 339 20.33 -24.59 2.83
N LYS A 340 20.49 -25.48 1.86
CA LYS A 340 21.30 -26.70 2.01
C LYS A 340 22.68 -26.41 1.45
N ILE A 341 23.64 -26.17 2.31
CA ILE A 341 25.05 -25.93 1.97
C ILE A 341 25.83 -27.18 2.24
#